data_3a20d7497eedce6a9eacd447a97dfceb
#
_entry.id   3a20d7497eedce6a9eacd447a97dfceb
#
_cell.length_a   1.000
_cell.length_b   1.000
_cell.length_c   1.000
_cell.angle_alpha   90.00
_cell.angle_beta   90.00
_cell.angle_gamma   90.00
#
_symmetry.space_group_name_H-M   'P 1'
#
loop_
_entity.id
_entity.type
_entity.pdbx_description
1 polymer ?
#
loop_
_entity_poly.entity_id
_entity_poly.type
_entity_poly.pdbx_seq_one_letter_code
_entity_poly.pdbx_strand_id
1 'polypeptide(L)'
;MTNPNSPQQQPEFNQSPFSSSAITLQEPQSVPPVWSYQGRFGRANFLAWNLLVGFLLIFLVIFLSFFIPISLHTLNSDSFLLGFFAINNFLTLIWFIPFFIFTIKRLHDLNHSGWLSLINLVPLVNFFFWFYLILAAGSLTTNQYGPKRETPTWESILAGIYLILLGLACFGLLFAFMQFGFLFF
;
A
#
# COMPACT_ATOMS: atom_id res chain seq x y z
N MET A 1 58.08 -8.33 -60.59
CA MET A 1 58.04 -9.24 -59.48
C MET A 1 56.90 -8.76 -58.54
N THR A 2 55.71 -9.30 -58.65
CA THR A 2 54.57 -8.94 -57.85
C THR A 2 54.50 -9.84 -56.63
N ASN A 3 54.47 -9.21 -55.46
CA ASN A 3 54.43 -9.87 -54.15
C ASN A 3 53.03 -10.59 -53.96
N PRO A 4 52.98 -11.91 -53.77
CA PRO A 4 51.70 -12.64 -53.67
C PRO A 4 51.05 -12.62 -52.28
N ASN A 5 51.55 -11.86 -51.33
CA ASN A 5 51.09 -11.84 -49.94
C ASN A 5 50.42 -10.52 -49.50
N SER A 6 49.72 -9.84 -50.41
CA SER A 6 48.85 -8.76 -49.94
C SER A 6 47.59 -9.39 -49.35
N PRO A 7 47.19 -9.03 -48.08
CA PRO A 7 45.94 -9.50 -47.51
C PRO A 7 44.78 -8.98 -48.36
N GLN A 8 44.02 -9.89 -48.94
CA GLN A 8 42.74 -9.52 -49.57
C GLN A 8 41.85 -8.90 -48.53
N GLN A 9 41.56 -7.62 -48.68
CA GLN A 9 40.48 -6.96 -47.95
C GLN A 9 39.18 -7.65 -48.33
N GLN A 10 38.66 -8.46 -47.40
CA GLN A 10 37.28 -8.93 -47.50
C GLN A 10 36.37 -7.70 -47.54
N PRO A 11 35.40 -7.66 -48.47
CA PRO A 11 34.43 -6.58 -48.46
C PRO A 11 33.72 -6.60 -47.12
N GLU A 12 33.76 -5.47 -46.38
CA GLU A 12 32.88 -5.25 -45.22
C GLU A 12 31.46 -5.48 -45.64
N PHE A 13 30.91 -6.63 -45.22
CA PHE A 13 29.53 -6.96 -45.40
C PHE A 13 28.75 -5.91 -44.62
N ASN A 14 28.18 -4.98 -45.36
CA ASN A 14 27.34 -3.89 -44.90
C ASN A 14 26.43 -4.41 -43.78
N GLN A 15 26.79 -4.09 -42.53
CA GLN A 15 25.97 -4.39 -41.39
C GLN A 15 24.65 -3.68 -41.62
N SER A 16 23.63 -4.45 -41.94
CA SER A 16 22.29 -3.92 -42.13
C SER A 16 21.91 -3.13 -40.86
N PRO A 17 21.25 -1.96 -40.95
CA PRO A 17 20.80 -1.20 -39.80
C PRO A 17 19.80 -1.97 -38.92
N PHE A 18 19.47 -3.21 -39.33
CA PHE A 18 18.67 -4.22 -38.60
C PHE A 18 19.52 -5.25 -37.86
N SER A 19 20.88 -5.11 -37.80
CA SER A 19 21.69 -5.93 -36.93
C SER A 19 21.36 -5.61 -35.49
N SER A 20 20.38 -6.33 -34.99
CA SER A 20 20.12 -6.62 -33.59
C SER A 20 20.39 -5.44 -32.66
N SER A 21 19.52 -4.42 -32.67
CA SER A 21 19.04 -3.96 -31.37
C SER A 21 18.66 -5.24 -30.64
N ALA A 22 19.60 -5.79 -29.87
CA ALA A 22 19.33 -6.89 -29.00
C ALA A 22 18.06 -6.48 -28.27
N ILE A 23 16.94 -7.10 -28.65
CA ILE A 23 15.78 -7.15 -27.78
C ILE A 23 16.35 -7.85 -26.56
N THR A 24 16.90 -7.05 -25.67
CA THR A 24 17.22 -7.48 -24.31
C THR A 24 15.87 -7.89 -23.82
N LEU A 25 15.57 -9.18 -23.89
CA LEU A 25 14.43 -9.76 -23.23
C LEU A 25 14.63 -9.36 -21.78
N GLN A 26 14.03 -8.22 -21.38
CA GLN A 26 14.03 -7.81 -19.99
C GLN A 26 13.42 -8.99 -19.26
N GLU A 27 14.26 -9.69 -18.50
CA GLU A 27 13.81 -10.74 -17.61
C GLU A 27 12.55 -10.20 -16.90
N PRO A 28 11.45 -10.98 -16.85
CA PRO A 28 10.22 -10.51 -16.25
C PRO A 28 10.56 -10.04 -14.83
N GLN A 29 10.54 -8.74 -14.62
CA GLN A 29 10.88 -8.16 -13.30
C GLN A 29 9.90 -8.75 -12.29
N SER A 30 10.42 -9.55 -11.37
CA SER A 30 9.64 -10.18 -10.32
C SER A 30 8.90 -9.10 -9.52
N VAL A 31 7.58 -9.21 -9.46
CA VAL A 31 6.76 -8.28 -8.68
C VAL A 31 7.09 -8.46 -7.19
N PRO A 32 7.55 -7.43 -6.49
CA PRO A 32 7.92 -7.55 -5.09
C PRO A 32 6.73 -8.00 -4.22
N PRO A 33 6.97 -8.80 -3.17
CA PRO A 33 5.91 -9.27 -2.29
C PRO A 33 5.17 -8.11 -1.62
N VAL A 34 3.94 -8.37 -1.19
CA VAL A 34 3.04 -7.35 -0.61
C VAL A 34 3.66 -6.66 0.61
N TRP A 35 4.33 -7.43 1.45
CA TRP A 35 4.96 -6.98 2.69
C TRP A 35 6.33 -6.30 2.52
N SER A 36 6.85 -6.23 1.30
CA SER A 36 8.04 -5.44 0.99
C SER A 36 7.68 -3.97 0.83
N TYR A 37 8.55 -3.06 1.25
CA TYR A 37 8.41 -1.62 0.96
C TYR A 37 8.71 -1.29 -0.52
N GLN A 38 9.30 -2.24 -1.27
CA GLN A 38 9.56 -2.11 -2.69
C GLN A 38 8.31 -2.33 -3.54
N GLY A 39 8.33 -1.78 -4.76
CA GLY A 39 7.23 -1.90 -5.70
C GLY A 39 6.15 -0.83 -5.51
N ARG A 40 5.01 -1.04 -6.17
CA ARG A 40 3.96 -0.02 -6.31
C ARG A 40 2.59 -0.60 -5.98
N PHE A 41 1.74 0.18 -5.32
CA PHE A 41 0.33 -0.12 -5.10
C PHE A 41 -0.56 0.86 -5.83
N GLY A 42 -1.37 0.35 -6.77
CA GLY A 42 -2.50 1.09 -7.32
C GLY A 42 -3.54 1.43 -6.24
N ARG A 43 -4.50 2.30 -6.56
CA ARG A 43 -5.59 2.67 -5.63
C ARG A 43 -6.32 1.46 -5.05
N ALA A 44 -6.70 0.52 -5.91
CA ALA A 44 -7.45 -0.66 -5.48
C ALA A 44 -6.60 -1.58 -4.56
N ASN A 45 -5.31 -1.82 -4.89
CA ASN A 45 -4.42 -2.58 -4.03
C ASN A 45 -4.26 -1.91 -2.65
N PHE A 46 -4.06 -0.58 -2.63
CA PHE A 46 -3.91 0.18 -1.38
C PHE A 46 -5.16 0.06 -0.50
N LEU A 47 -6.36 0.26 -1.06
CA LEU A 47 -7.63 0.16 -0.32
C LEU A 47 -7.90 -1.26 0.16
N ALA A 48 -7.72 -2.26 -0.71
CA ALA A 48 -7.98 -3.66 -0.38
C ALA A 48 -7.11 -4.16 0.78
N TRP A 49 -5.80 -3.88 0.73
CA TRP A 49 -4.88 -4.32 1.77
C TRP A 49 -5.08 -3.57 3.10
N ASN A 50 -5.41 -2.27 3.06
CA ASN A 50 -5.79 -1.53 4.27
C ASN A 50 -7.08 -2.08 4.88
N LEU A 51 -8.10 -2.43 4.07
CA LEU A 51 -9.32 -3.06 4.57
C LEU A 51 -9.03 -4.42 5.21
N LEU A 52 -8.30 -5.30 4.50
CA LEU A 52 -8.01 -6.64 4.96
C LEU A 52 -7.26 -6.64 6.29
N VAL A 53 -6.18 -5.87 6.39
CA VAL A 53 -5.37 -5.80 7.60
C VAL A 53 -6.11 -5.07 8.71
N GLY A 54 -6.88 -4.02 8.38
CA GLY A 54 -7.74 -3.32 9.34
C GLY A 54 -8.82 -4.23 9.91
N PHE A 55 -9.49 -5.01 9.08
CA PHE A 55 -10.48 -6.00 9.51
C PHE A 55 -9.86 -7.06 10.43
N LEU A 56 -8.70 -7.59 10.04
CA LEU A 56 -7.97 -8.57 10.84
C LEU A 56 -7.60 -8.01 12.23
N LEU A 57 -7.14 -6.76 12.28
CA LEU A 57 -6.82 -6.10 13.54
C LEU A 57 -8.06 -5.90 14.41
N ILE A 58 -9.14 -5.38 13.86
CA ILE A 58 -10.41 -5.18 14.58
C ILE A 58 -10.91 -6.52 15.12
N PHE A 59 -10.89 -7.56 14.29
CA PHE A 59 -11.25 -8.91 14.73
C PHE A 59 -10.38 -9.39 15.90
N LEU A 60 -9.07 -9.20 15.80
CA LEU A 60 -8.13 -9.56 16.85
C LEU A 60 -8.39 -8.79 18.15
N VAL A 61 -8.64 -7.49 18.06
CA VAL A 61 -8.97 -6.65 19.23
C VAL A 61 -10.26 -7.13 19.90
N ILE A 62 -11.31 -7.39 19.13
CA ILE A 62 -12.59 -7.89 19.65
C ILE A 62 -12.40 -9.27 20.29
N PHE A 63 -11.68 -10.16 19.61
CA PHE A 63 -11.38 -11.50 20.11
C PHE A 63 -10.65 -11.45 21.46
N LEU A 64 -9.57 -10.68 21.53
CA LEU A 64 -8.80 -10.52 22.77
C LEU A 64 -9.64 -9.84 23.87
N SER A 65 -10.46 -8.85 23.52
CA SER A 65 -11.36 -8.19 24.46
C SER A 65 -12.41 -9.12 25.06
N PHE A 66 -12.81 -10.16 24.32
CA PHE A 66 -13.75 -11.17 24.81
C PHE A 66 -13.07 -12.23 25.69
N PHE A 67 -11.88 -12.69 25.29
CA PHE A 67 -11.20 -13.80 25.98
C PHE A 67 -10.37 -13.38 27.19
N ILE A 68 -9.78 -12.19 27.19
CA ILE A 68 -8.94 -11.71 28.32
C ILE A 68 -9.74 -11.59 29.63
N PRO A 69 -10.96 -11.02 29.67
CA PRO A 69 -11.75 -10.93 30.88
C PRO A 69 -12.05 -12.31 31.50
N ILE A 70 -12.35 -13.30 30.67
CA ILE A 70 -12.69 -14.66 31.11
C ILE A 70 -11.48 -15.30 31.84
N SER A 71 -10.26 -15.06 31.33
CA SER A 71 -9.03 -15.64 31.89
C SER A 71 -8.51 -14.89 33.12
N LEU A 72 -8.88 -13.60 33.30
CA LEU A 72 -8.34 -12.72 34.34
C LEU A 72 -9.36 -12.33 35.41
N HIS A 73 -10.43 -13.14 35.59
CA HIS A 73 -11.49 -12.88 36.58
C HIS A 73 -10.99 -12.72 38.03
N THR A 74 -9.72 -13.04 38.28
CA THR A 74 -9.06 -12.94 39.60
C THR A 74 -8.34 -11.60 39.84
N LEU A 75 -8.23 -10.76 38.80
CA LEU A 75 -7.54 -9.47 38.89
C LEU A 75 -8.49 -8.36 39.35
N ASN A 76 -7.94 -7.38 40.09
CA ASN A 76 -8.66 -6.16 40.44
C ASN A 76 -9.03 -5.38 39.16
N SER A 77 -10.15 -4.65 39.19
CA SER A 77 -10.67 -3.88 38.03
C SER A 77 -9.62 -2.97 37.40
N ASP A 78 -8.77 -2.33 38.24
CA ASP A 78 -7.75 -1.39 37.77
C ASP A 78 -6.63 -2.10 36.99
N SER A 79 -6.17 -3.26 37.49
CA SER A 79 -5.17 -4.09 36.80
C SER A 79 -5.68 -4.63 35.47
N PHE A 80 -6.97 -4.99 35.42
CA PHE A 80 -7.63 -5.41 34.19
C PHE A 80 -7.66 -4.28 33.15
N LEU A 81 -8.13 -3.10 33.53
CA LEU A 81 -8.19 -1.95 32.62
C LEU A 81 -6.81 -1.57 32.09
N LEU A 82 -5.79 -1.53 32.96
CA LEU A 82 -4.42 -1.23 32.56
C LEU A 82 -3.90 -2.25 31.55
N GLY A 83 -4.09 -3.54 31.78
CA GLY A 83 -3.70 -4.62 30.86
C GLY A 83 -4.43 -4.51 29.53
N PHE A 84 -5.73 -4.26 29.55
CA PHE A 84 -6.54 -4.06 28.34
C PHE A 84 -6.03 -2.89 27.50
N PHE A 85 -5.80 -1.73 28.11
CA PHE A 85 -5.25 -0.56 27.42
C PHE A 85 -3.84 -0.84 26.87
N ALA A 86 -2.97 -1.49 27.64
CA ALA A 86 -1.61 -1.82 27.20
C ALA A 86 -1.61 -2.71 25.96
N ILE A 87 -2.45 -3.76 25.93
CA ILE A 87 -2.56 -4.68 24.80
C ILE A 87 -3.11 -3.96 23.57
N ASN A 88 -4.16 -3.13 23.71
CA ASN A 88 -4.73 -2.39 22.59
C ASN A 88 -3.72 -1.39 22.00
N ASN A 89 -2.95 -0.68 22.84
CA ASN A 89 -1.90 0.21 22.37
C ASN A 89 -0.77 -0.57 21.65
N PHE A 90 -0.37 -1.72 22.16
CA PHE A 90 0.63 -2.57 21.52
C PHE A 90 0.18 -3.07 20.15
N LEU A 91 -1.08 -3.53 20.02
CA LEU A 91 -1.65 -3.93 18.74
C LEU A 91 -1.72 -2.76 17.74
N THR A 92 -2.04 -1.56 18.22
CA THR A 92 -2.03 -0.36 17.40
C THR A 92 -0.62 -0.05 16.87
N LEU A 93 0.43 -0.22 17.68
CA LEU A 93 1.81 -0.05 17.22
C LEU A 93 2.18 -1.08 16.14
N ILE A 94 1.77 -2.34 16.30
CA ILE A 94 1.99 -3.37 15.26
C ILE A 94 1.28 -2.99 13.96
N TRP A 95 0.09 -2.39 14.02
CA TRP A 95 -0.65 -1.91 12.87
C TRP A 95 0.11 -0.86 12.05
N PHE A 96 0.92 -0.02 12.68
CA PHE A 96 1.69 1.01 11.96
C PHE A 96 2.64 0.40 10.92
N ILE A 97 3.15 -0.81 11.13
CA ILE A 97 4.11 -1.45 10.20
C ILE A 97 3.47 -1.66 8.81
N PRO A 98 2.38 -2.43 8.64
CA PRO A 98 1.74 -2.61 7.34
C PRO A 98 1.18 -1.30 6.79
N PHE A 99 0.65 -0.42 7.63
CA PHE A 99 0.14 0.88 7.23
C PHE A 99 1.21 1.73 6.53
N PHE A 100 2.43 1.82 7.11
CA PHE A 100 3.53 2.53 6.49
C PHE A 100 4.00 1.85 5.19
N ILE A 101 4.11 0.52 5.17
CA ILE A 101 4.50 -0.23 3.96
C ILE A 101 3.53 0.06 2.81
N PHE A 102 2.22 0.01 3.06
CA PHE A 102 1.22 0.25 2.03
C PHE A 102 1.20 1.72 1.57
N THR A 103 1.41 2.66 2.51
CA THR A 103 1.55 4.08 2.19
C THR A 103 2.78 4.35 1.32
N ILE A 104 3.94 3.77 1.65
CA ILE A 104 5.17 3.89 0.85
C ILE A 104 4.93 3.35 -0.56
N LYS A 105 4.37 2.14 -0.71
CA LYS A 105 4.05 1.57 -2.02
C LYS A 105 3.06 2.42 -2.82
N ARG A 106 2.12 3.06 -2.13
CA ARG A 106 1.18 3.97 -2.77
C ARG A 106 1.87 5.25 -3.24
N LEU A 107 2.77 5.82 -2.46
CA LEU A 107 3.61 6.95 -2.85
C LEU A 107 4.51 6.61 -4.04
N HIS A 108 5.08 5.42 -4.07
CA HIS A 108 5.84 4.92 -5.20
C HIS A 108 5.00 4.83 -6.48
N ASP A 109 3.72 4.47 -6.37
CA ASP A 109 2.80 4.48 -7.52
C ASP A 109 2.51 5.90 -8.04
N LEU A 110 2.54 6.88 -7.15
CA LEU A 110 2.45 8.31 -7.48
C LEU A 110 3.79 8.93 -7.91
N ASN A 111 4.85 8.13 -8.02
CA ASN A 111 6.21 8.56 -8.32
C ASN A 111 6.80 9.52 -7.28
N HIS A 112 6.36 9.39 -6.03
CA HIS A 112 6.86 10.16 -4.89
C HIS A 112 7.77 9.33 -3.99
N SER A 113 8.62 10.02 -3.23
CA SER A 113 9.49 9.38 -2.24
C SER A 113 8.68 8.76 -1.09
N GLY A 114 9.07 7.55 -0.67
CA GLY A 114 8.48 6.88 0.48
C GLY A 114 8.59 7.64 1.81
N TRP A 115 9.56 8.57 1.93
CA TRP A 115 9.71 9.43 3.11
C TRP A 115 8.50 10.32 3.39
N LEU A 116 7.71 10.65 2.36
CA LEU A 116 6.46 11.38 2.53
C LEU A 116 5.43 10.60 3.38
N SER A 117 5.62 9.31 3.59
CA SER A 117 4.77 8.52 4.51
C SER A 117 4.80 9.06 5.94
N LEU A 118 5.89 9.74 6.35
CA LEU A 118 6.00 10.38 7.67
C LEU A 118 4.97 11.49 7.91
N ILE A 119 4.37 12.04 6.85
CA ILE A 119 3.24 12.99 6.94
C ILE A 119 2.07 12.39 7.71
N ASN A 120 1.91 11.05 7.66
CA ASN A 120 0.88 10.35 8.43
C ASN A 120 1.01 10.52 9.96
N LEU A 121 2.18 10.93 10.46
CA LEU A 121 2.40 11.19 11.89
C LEU A 121 1.81 12.52 12.35
N VAL A 122 1.46 13.43 11.42
CA VAL A 122 0.88 14.75 11.75
C VAL A 122 -0.65 14.64 11.67
N PRO A 123 -1.39 14.64 12.80
CA PRO A 123 -2.80 14.22 12.84
C PRO A 123 -3.72 14.95 11.88
N LEU A 124 -3.66 16.27 11.81
CA LEU A 124 -4.53 17.05 10.92
C LEU A 124 -4.16 16.89 9.45
N VAL A 125 -2.85 16.88 9.15
CA VAL A 125 -2.34 16.73 7.78
C VAL A 125 -2.59 15.32 7.26
N ASN A 126 -2.47 14.31 8.12
CA ASN A 126 -2.75 12.91 7.80
C ASN A 126 -4.16 12.73 7.21
N PHE A 127 -5.17 13.40 7.76
CA PHE A 127 -6.54 13.33 7.25
C PHE A 127 -6.61 13.71 5.76
N PHE A 128 -6.08 14.87 5.38
CA PHE A 128 -6.07 15.32 3.97
C PHE A 128 -5.14 14.49 3.11
N PHE A 129 -4.00 14.07 3.66
CA PHE A 129 -3.03 13.24 2.96
C PHE A 129 -3.61 11.87 2.62
N TRP A 130 -4.41 11.28 3.50
CA TRP A 130 -5.09 10.03 3.24
C TRP A 130 -6.09 10.13 2.07
N PHE A 131 -6.88 11.20 2.01
CA PHE A 131 -7.75 11.47 0.85
C PHE A 131 -6.92 11.63 -0.43
N TYR A 132 -5.82 12.34 -0.36
CA TYR A 132 -4.90 12.45 -1.50
C TYR A 132 -4.44 11.07 -1.99
N LEU A 133 -4.01 10.18 -1.10
CA LEU A 133 -3.56 8.83 -1.46
C LEU A 133 -4.66 8.00 -2.13
N ILE A 134 -5.92 8.17 -1.76
CA ILE A 134 -7.05 7.46 -2.36
C ILE A 134 -7.39 8.03 -3.74
N LEU A 135 -7.45 9.34 -3.87
CA LEU A 135 -7.98 10.02 -5.05
C LEU A 135 -6.93 10.17 -6.16
N ALA A 136 -5.68 10.44 -5.82
CA ALA A 136 -4.63 10.70 -6.80
C ALA A 136 -4.48 9.55 -7.81
N ALA A 137 -4.33 9.86 -9.08
CA ALA A 137 -4.07 8.86 -10.12
C ALA A 137 -2.60 8.43 -10.07
N GLY A 138 -2.33 7.12 -9.97
CA GLY A 138 -0.97 6.58 -10.08
C GLY A 138 -0.44 6.61 -11.51
N SER A 139 0.87 6.43 -11.66
CA SER A 139 1.52 6.35 -12.96
C SER A 139 1.02 5.15 -13.76
N LEU A 140 0.61 5.35 -15.01
CA LEU A 140 0.13 4.27 -15.89
C LEU A 140 1.26 3.40 -16.41
N THR A 141 2.43 3.99 -16.63
CA THR A 141 3.62 3.35 -17.14
C THR A 141 4.58 2.93 -16.03
N THR A 142 5.65 2.23 -16.38
CA THR A 142 6.78 1.96 -15.49
C THR A 142 7.38 3.29 -15.03
N ASN A 143 7.66 3.40 -13.72
CA ASN A 143 8.32 4.56 -13.13
C ASN A 143 9.62 4.15 -12.41
N GLN A 144 10.27 5.06 -11.69
CA GLN A 144 11.53 4.79 -10.98
C GLN A 144 11.45 3.65 -9.94
N TYR A 145 10.26 3.25 -9.53
CA TYR A 145 10.03 2.17 -8.56
C TYR A 145 9.60 0.84 -9.21
N GLY A 146 9.64 0.76 -10.53
CA GLY A 146 9.38 -0.44 -11.30
C GLY A 146 8.02 -0.45 -12.02
N PRO A 147 7.63 -1.62 -12.56
CA PRO A 147 6.38 -1.79 -13.27
C PRO A 147 5.18 -1.69 -12.32
N LYS A 148 4.03 -1.32 -12.88
CA LYS A 148 2.77 -1.30 -12.13
C LYS A 148 2.38 -2.74 -11.78
N ARG A 149 2.05 -2.97 -10.50
CA ARG A 149 1.48 -4.24 -10.07
C ARG A 149 0.07 -4.42 -10.62
N GLU A 150 -0.19 -5.58 -11.19
CA GLU A 150 -1.55 -5.97 -11.56
C GLU A 150 -2.45 -6.08 -10.31
N THR A 151 -3.70 -5.72 -10.48
CA THR A 151 -4.69 -5.79 -9.40
C THR A 151 -5.59 -7.00 -9.64
N PRO A 152 -5.47 -8.06 -8.84
CA PRO A 152 -6.37 -9.21 -8.92
C PRO A 152 -7.82 -8.79 -8.69
N THR A 153 -8.78 -9.52 -9.24
CA THR A 153 -10.21 -9.20 -9.14
C THR A 153 -10.69 -9.10 -7.69
N TRP A 154 -10.22 -9.99 -6.81
CA TRP A 154 -10.59 -9.97 -5.40
C TRP A 154 -10.14 -8.68 -4.67
N GLU A 155 -8.96 -8.12 -5.01
CA GLU A 155 -8.51 -6.84 -4.45
C GLU A 155 -9.39 -5.68 -4.94
N SER A 156 -9.86 -5.72 -6.19
CA SER A 156 -10.79 -4.73 -6.72
C SER A 156 -12.15 -4.78 -6.01
N ILE A 157 -12.64 -5.97 -5.71
CA ILE A 157 -13.89 -6.18 -4.95
C ILE A 157 -13.74 -5.61 -3.53
N LEU A 158 -12.65 -5.97 -2.82
CA LEU A 158 -12.38 -5.45 -1.49
C LEU A 158 -12.23 -3.93 -1.46
N ALA A 159 -11.58 -3.35 -2.47
CA ALA A 159 -11.49 -1.90 -2.60
C ALA A 159 -12.87 -1.24 -2.76
N GLY A 160 -13.77 -1.86 -3.55
CA GLY A 160 -15.16 -1.42 -3.68
C GLY A 160 -15.91 -1.47 -2.35
N ILE A 161 -15.80 -2.58 -1.63
CA ILE A 161 -16.38 -2.74 -0.29
C ILE A 161 -15.87 -1.65 0.67
N TYR A 162 -14.55 -1.39 0.65
CA TYR A 162 -13.94 -0.35 1.48
C TYR A 162 -14.54 1.03 1.21
N LEU A 163 -14.71 1.40 -0.07
CA LEU A 163 -15.31 2.68 -0.44
C LEU A 163 -16.79 2.79 0.01
N ILE A 164 -17.55 1.70 -0.09
CA ILE A 164 -18.92 1.66 0.41
C ILE A 164 -18.96 1.87 1.93
N LEU A 165 -18.13 1.12 2.67
CA LEU A 165 -18.05 1.25 4.12
C LEU A 165 -17.61 2.66 4.56
N LEU A 166 -16.65 3.25 3.84
CA LEU A 166 -16.20 4.61 4.07
C LEU A 166 -17.34 5.61 3.83
N GLY A 167 -18.08 5.46 2.73
CA GLY A 167 -19.25 6.31 2.43
C GLY A 167 -20.33 6.20 3.51
N LEU A 168 -20.64 5.00 3.98
CA LEU A 168 -21.59 4.77 5.07
C LEU A 168 -21.10 5.37 6.39
N ALA A 169 -19.81 5.27 6.71
CA ALA A 169 -19.23 5.88 7.90
C ALA A 169 -19.30 7.41 7.84
N CYS A 170 -18.95 8.02 6.70
CA CYS A 170 -19.06 9.46 6.52
C CYS A 170 -20.53 9.92 6.63
N PHE A 171 -21.47 9.20 6.01
CA PHE A 171 -22.90 9.50 6.12
C PHE A 171 -23.41 9.39 7.57
N GLY A 172 -23.02 8.32 8.28
CA GLY A 172 -23.36 8.13 9.69
C GLY A 172 -22.84 9.24 10.60
N LEU A 173 -21.60 9.69 10.36
CA LEU A 173 -21.01 10.82 11.11
C LEU A 173 -21.74 12.12 10.83
N LEU A 174 -22.07 12.41 9.57
CA LEU A 174 -22.84 13.60 9.21
C LEU A 174 -24.24 13.56 9.82
N PHE A 175 -24.91 12.40 9.78
CA PHE A 175 -26.22 12.23 10.38
C PHE A 175 -26.17 12.42 11.90
N ALA A 176 -25.18 11.82 12.57
CA ALA A 176 -24.96 12.02 14.00
C ALA A 176 -24.71 13.49 14.34
N PHE A 177 -23.87 14.17 13.58
CA PHE A 177 -23.59 15.60 13.77
C PHE A 177 -24.87 16.45 13.62
N MET A 178 -25.74 16.14 12.66
CA MET A 178 -27.03 16.83 12.50
C MET A 178 -27.95 16.58 13.69
N GLN A 179 -28.00 15.35 14.22
CA GLN A 179 -28.84 15.03 15.39
C GLN A 179 -28.35 15.72 16.66
N PHE A 180 -27.03 15.68 16.91
CA PHE A 180 -26.45 16.35 18.08
C PHE A 180 -26.48 17.88 17.94
N GLY A 181 -26.27 18.44 16.73
CA GLY A 181 -26.38 19.87 16.50
C GLY A 181 -27.78 20.42 16.80
N PHE A 182 -28.84 19.62 16.56
CA PHE A 182 -30.22 20.00 16.86
C PHE A 182 -30.54 20.02 18.37
N LEU A 183 -29.70 19.36 19.19
CA LEU A 183 -29.87 19.35 20.66
C LEU A 183 -29.22 20.56 21.35
N PHE A 184 -28.41 21.33 20.63
CA PHE A 184 -27.69 22.50 21.18
C PHE A 184 -28.21 23.86 20.66
N PHE A 185 -29.21 23.85 19.80
CA PHE A 185 -29.97 25.01 19.34
C PHE A 185 -31.47 24.85 19.66
#